data_0d3fed2dbd155e0f4829080997169ebf
#
_entry.id   0d3fed2dbd155e0f4829080997169ebf
#
_cell.length_a   1.000
_cell.length_b   1.000
_cell.length_c   1.000
_cell.angle_alpha   90.00
_cell.angle_beta   90.00
_cell.angle_gamma   90.00
#
_symmetry.space_group_name_H-M   'P 1'
#
loop_
_entity.id
_entity.type
_entity.pdbx_description
1 polymer ?
#
loop_
_entity_poly.entity_id
_entity_poly.type
_entity_poly.pdbx_seq_one_letter_code
_entity_poly.pdbx_strand_id
1 'polypeptide(L)'
;MSVQQQDPRHDPNRVIRAPRGTELTAKSWLTEAPLRMLMNNLDPEVAEHPQSLVVYGGIGRAARNWACFDKIVEVLTRLEENETLLVQSGKPVGVFQTHKDAPRVLIANSNLVPHWANWEHFNELDKKGLMMYGQMTAGSWIYIGTQGIVQGTYETFFAVANQHFNGSPAGRWILTGGLGGMGGAQPLAATMAGFSMIAVECDETRIDFRLRTRYVDKKAHSLDEALAMVEEAKQSGSAVSVGLLGNAADVFAELVARGITPDVVTDQTSAHDPVHGYLPQGWSVAKWRELQQSAPQEVNLAARRSMARQVEAMLTLQERGAATLDYGNNIRQMALEEGVKNAFDFPGFVPAYIRPLFCEGIGPFRWVALSGDPEDIYKTDQKVKELIPDDPHLHNWLDMARERIAFQGLPARICWVGVKDRVRLGLAFNEMVKNGELKAPIVIGRDHLDSGSVASPNRETESMMDGSDAVSDWPLLNALLNTAGGATWVSLHHGGGVGMGFSQHSGVVIVCDGSDDAAKRVGRVLRNDPATGVMRHADAGYEIAINCAHEAKLDLPMIDGANGVKGKV
;
A
#
# COMPACT_ATOMS: atom_id res chain seq x y z
N MET A 1 -3.91 24.13 -16.32
CA MET A 1 -5.10 23.42 -15.77
C MET A 1 -4.93 21.93 -16.03
N SER A 2 -5.08 21.09 -15.02
CA SER A 2 -5.05 19.63 -15.18
C SER A 2 -6.19 19.18 -16.11
N VAL A 3 -6.09 18.00 -16.71
CA VAL A 3 -7.16 17.40 -17.54
C VAL A 3 -8.48 17.34 -16.77
N GLN A 4 -8.43 17.17 -15.44
CA GLN A 4 -9.62 17.18 -14.58
C GLN A 4 -10.23 18.56 -14.38
N GLN A 5 -9.45 19.63 -14.39
CA GLN A 5 -9.97 21.01 -14.30
C GLN A 5 -10.68 21.45 -15.60
N GLN A 6 -10.46 20.72 -16.69
CA GLN A 6 -11.15 20.92 -17.96
C GLN A 6 -12.42 20.06 -18.10
N ASP A 7 -12.63 19.10 -17.18
CA ASP A 7 -13.85 18.29 -17.14
C ASP A 7 -15.05 19.19 -16.77
N PRO A 8 -16.10 19.26 -17.61
CA PRO A 8 -17.27 20.09 -17.33
C PRO A 8 -18.04 19.68 -16.07
N ARG A 9 -17.75 18.51 -15.49
CA ARG A 9 -18.30 18.02 -14.22
C ARG A 9 -17.40 18.32 -13.03
N HIS A 10 -16.27 18.98 -13.25
CA HIS A 10 -15.39 19.39 -12.16
C HIS A 10 -16.06 20.47 -11.32
N ASP A 11 -16.33 20.14 -10.06
CA ASP A 11 -16.79 21.09 -9.05
C ASP A 11 -15.78 21.06 -7.89
N PRO A 12 -15.06 22.17 -7.65
CA PRO A 12 -14.07 22.23 -6.57
C PRO A 12 -14.69 22.08 -5.18
N ASN A 13 -16.01 22.22 -5.04
CA ASN A 13 -16.73 22.05 -3.79
C ASN A 13 -17.37 20.66 -3.64
N ARG A 14 -17.23 19.80 -4.64
CA ARG A 14 -17.81 18.46 -4.60
C ARG A 14 -17.13 17.61 -3.54
N VAL A 15 -17.92 17.14 -2.59
CA VAL A 15 -17.48 16.24 -1.51
C VAL A 15 -18.08 14.86 -1.74
N ILE A 16 -17.24 13.84 -1.80
CA ILE A 16 -17.67 12.45 -1.91
C ILE A 16 -17.47 11.76 -0.56
N ARG A 17 -18.51 11.07 -0.10
CA ARG A 17 -18.46 10.18 1.06
C ARG A 17 -19.23 8.90 0.77
N ALA A 18 -18.70 7.78 1.22
CA ALA A 18 -19.38 6.50 1.09
C ALA A 18 -20.67 6.46 1.91
N PRO A 19 -21.75 5.87 1.41
CA PRO A 19 -22.91 5.51 2.23
C PRO A 19 -22.49 4.62 3.40
N ARG A 20 -23.21 4.73 4.52
CA ARG A 20 -22.97 3.97 5.75
C ARG A 20 -24.27 3.29 6.19
N GLY A 21 -24.17 2.28 7.05
CA GLY A 21 -25.33 1.57 7.59
C GLY A 21 -25.81 0.44 6.68
N THR A 22 -27.07 0.02 6.88
CA THR A 22 -27.64 -1.20 6.30
C THR A 22 -28.46 -0.96 5.04
N GLU A 23 -28.74 0.29 4.69
CA GLU A 23 -29.51 0.63 3.49
C GLU A 23 -28.65 0.49 2.22
N LEU A 24 -29.17 -0.23 1.24
CA LEU A 24 -28.54 -0.40 -0.06
C LEU A 24 -28.90 0.75 -1.00
N THR A 25 -27.90 1.28 -1.70
CA THR A 25 -28.08 2.17 -2.85
C THR A 25 -27.97 1.41 -4.18
N ALA A 26 -27.36 0.23 -4.15
CA ALA A 26 -27.27 -0.72 -5.26
C ALA A 26 -28.21 -1.92 -5.05
N LYS A 27 -28.25 -2.88 -5.98
CA LYS A 27 -29.19 -4.01 -5.95
C LYS A 27 -28.81 -5.11 -4.95
N SER A 28 -27.53 -5.23 -4.62
CA SER A 28 -27.01 -6.22 -3.68
C SER A 28 -25.76 -5.74 -2.97
N TRP A 29 -25.35 -6.41 -1.90
CA TRP A 29 -24.10 -6.12 -1.22
C TRP A 29 -22.87 -6.36 -2.11
N LEU A 30 -22.95 -7.25 -3.10
CA LEU A 30 -21.85 -7.51 -4.05
C LEU A 30 -21.59 -6.33 -4.99
N THR A 31 -22.59 -5.48 -5.24
CA THR A 31 -22.47 -4.26 -6.06
C THR A 31 -22.39 -3.00 -5.21
N GLU A 32 -22.98 -2.99 -4.03
CA GLU A 32 -22.88 -1.91 -3.04
C GLU A 32 -21.44 -1.75 -2.50
N ALA A 33 -20.77 -2.87 -2.23
CA ALA A 33 -19.43 -2.84 -1.66
C ALA A 33 -18.41 -2.12 -2.56
N PRO A 34 -18.22 -2.46 -3.84
CA PRO A 34 -17.31 -1.70 -4.71
C PRO A 34 -17.75 -0.24 -4.88
N LEU A 35 -19.06 0.06 -4.85
CA LEU A 35 -19.57 1.43 -4.87
C LEU A 35 -19.11 2.22 -3.64
N ARG A 36 -19.35 1.69 -2.44
CA ARG A 36 -18.92 2.34 -1.19
C ARG A 36 -17.41 2.50 -1.13
N MET A 37 -16.67 1.50 -1.57
CA MET A 37 -15.21 1.53 -1.54
C MET A 37 -14.62 2.52 -2.55
N LEU A 38 -15.20 2.66 -3.75
CA LEU A 38 -14.84 3.69 -4.71
C LEU A 38 -15.07 5.10 -4.13
N MET A 39 -16.23 5.31 -3.50
CA MET A 39 -16.56 6.60 -2.87
C MET A 39 -15.67 6.87 -1.64
N ASN A 40 -15.38 5.84 -0.84
CA ASN A 40 -14.48 5.96 0.31
C ASN A 40 -13.06 6.39 -0.10
N ASN A 41 -12.58 5.95 -1.26
CA ASN A 41 -11.28 6.38 -1.78
C ASN A 41 -11.20 7.90 -2.03
N LEU A 42 -12.34 8.56 -2.22
CA LEU A 42 -12.43 10.00 -2.47
C LEU A 42 -12.96 10.81 -1.28
N ASP A 43 -13.17 10.16 -0.13
CA ASP A 43 -13.49 10.86 1.10
C ASP A 43 -12.37 11.87 1.43
N PRO A 44 -12.69 13.11 1.80
CA PRO A 44 -11.68 14.13 2.14
C PRO A 44 -10.73 13.74 3.29
N GLU A 45 -11.10 12.76 4.12
CA GLU A 45 -10.23 12.21 5.16
C GLU A 45 -9.27 11.14 4.61
N VAL A 46 -9.52 10.62 3.41
CA VAL A 46 -8.78 9.52 2.78
C VAL A 46 -7.88 10.02 1.65
N ALA A 47 -8.45 10.77 0.70
CA ALA A 47 -7.76 11.22 -0.51
C ALA A 47 -6.86 12.44 -0.27
N GLU A 48 -5.70 12.46 -0.93
CA GLU A 48 -4.80 13.62 -0.90
C GLU A 48 -5.38 14.82 -1.68
N HIS A 49 -5.99 14.57 -2.85
CA HIS A 49 -6.59 15.59 -3.70
C HIS A 49 -7.92 15.09 -4.31
N PRO A 50 -9.00 14.98 -3.51
CA PRO A 50 -10.26 14.38 -3.95
C PRO A 50 -10.90 15.10 -5.15
N GLN A 51 -10.76 16.42 -5.25
CA GLN A 51 -11.29 17.22 -6.39
C GLN A 51 -10.63 16.85 -7.73
N SER A 52 -9.43 16.31 -7.69
CA SER A 52 -8.69 15.80 -8.86
C SER A 52 -8.76 14.29 -8.99
N LEU A 53 -9.62 13.63 -8.19
CA LEU A 53 -9.76 12.16 -8.11
C LEU A 53 -8.48 11.45 -7.64
N VAL A 54 -7.49 12.19 -7.13
CA VAL A 54 -6.21 11.67 -6.66
C VAL A 54 -6.34 11.19 -5.23
N VAL A 55 -6.08 9.91 -5.04
CA VAL A 55 -6.18 9.23 -3.73
C VAL A 55 -4.86 9.35 -2.98
N TYR A 56 -3.75 8.91 -3.60
CA TYR A 56 -2.40 9.04 -3.02
C TYR A 56 -1.31 8.85 -4.09
N GLY A 57 -0.04 9.10 -3.70
CA GLY A 57 1.14 8.77 -4.50
C GLY A 57 1.35 9.67 -5.73
N GLY A 58 1.10 10.96 -5.60
CA GLY A 58 1.29 11.96 -6.64
C GLY A 58 0.09 12.06 -7.58
N ILE A 59 -0.12 11.08 -8.45
CA ILE A 59 -1.20 11.08 -9.46
C ILE A 59 -2.08 9.83 -9.45
N GLY A 60 -2.00 8.99 -8.42
CA GLY A 60 -2.80 7.77 -8.28
C GLY A 60 -4.29 8.07 -8.11
N ARG A 61 -5.11 7.74 -9.13
CA ARG A 61 -6.53 8.10 -9.19
C ARG A 61 -7.47 6.92 -8.98
N ALA A 62 -8.66 7.21 -8.45
CA ALA A 62 -9.75 6.24 -8.28
C ALA A 62 -10.58 6.04 -9.56
N ALA A 63 -10.70 7.08 -10.38
CA ALA A 63 -11.39 7.06 -11.67
C ALA A 63 -10.67 8.00 -12.66
N ARG A 64 -10.84 7.78 -13.97
CA ARG A 64 -10.12 8.52 -15.01
C ARG A 64 -10.44 10.03 -14.99
N ASN A 65 -11.72 10.36 -14.87
CA ASN A 65 -12.25 11.71 -14.76
C ASN A 65 -13.63 11.66 -14.08
N TRP A 66 -14.22 12.80 -13.79
CA TRP A 66 -15.52 12.88 -13.13
C TRP A 66 -16.67 12.24 -13.92
N ALA A 67 -16.65 12.33 -15.25
CA ALA A 67 -17.64 11.65 -16.09
C ALA A 67 -17.56 10.12 -15.94
N CYS A 68 -16.35 9.58 -15.86
CA CYS A 68 -16.14 8.15 -15.61
C CYS A 68 -16.55 7.74 -14.20
N PHE A 69 -16.22 8.56 -13.20
CA PHE A 69 -16.65 8.31 -11.81
C PHE A 69 -18.17 8.22 -11.70
N ASP A 70 -18.89 9.22 -12.21
CA ASP A 70 -20.35 9.24 -12.18
C ASP A 70 -20.96 8.04 -12.89
N LYS A 71 -20.36 7.65 -14.02
CA LYS A 71 -20.84 6.50 -14.80
C LYS A 71 -20.54 5.18 -14.09
N ILE A 72 -19.42 5.02 -13.38
CA ILE A 72 -19.14 3.84 -12.57
C ILE A 72 -20.19 3.72 -11.45
N VAL A 73 -20.46 4.82 -10.75
CA VAL A 73 -21.49 4.86 -9.69
C VAL A 73 -22.87 4.47 -10.24
N GLU A 74 -23.28 5.08 -11.36
CA GLU A 74 -24.55 4.75 -12.03
C GLU A 74 -24.64 3.25 -12.40
N VAL A 75 -23.56 2.69 -12.97
CA VAL A 75 -23.56 1.27 -13.36
C VAL A 75 -23.62 0.38 -12.15
N LEU A 76 -22.84 0.64 -11.08
CA LEU A 76 -22.85 -0.19 -9.87
C LEU A 76 -24.21 -0.20 -9.17
N THR A 77 -24.96 0.93 -9.22
CA THR A 77 -26.31 0.97 -8.66
C THR A 77 -27.33 0.09 -9.39
N ARG A 78 -27.14 -0.18 -10.68
CA ARG A 78 -28.07 -0.96 -11.50
C ARG A 78 -27.60 -2.38 -11.86
N LEU A 79 -26.31 -2.70 -11.59
CA LEU A 79 -25.68 -3.96 -11.98
C LEU A 79 -26.38 -5.15 -11.32
N GLU A 80 -26.64 -6.20 -12.10
CA GLU A 80 -27.23 -7.46 -11.63
C GLU A 80 -26.17 -8.40 -11.07
N GLU A 81 -26.59 -9.37 -10.25
CA GLU A 81 -25.68 -10.33 -9.61
C GLU A 81 -24.98 -11.31 -10.59
N ASN A 82 -25.48 -11.42 -11.81
CA ASN A 82 -24.88 -12.22 -12.89
C ASN A 82 -24.23 -11.37 -13.98
N GLU A 83 -23.96 -10.09 -13.70
CA GLU A 83 -23.28 -9.17 -14.60
C GLU A 83 -21.91 -8.79 -14.06
N THR A 84 -20.99 -8.45 -14.96
CA THR A 84 -19.64 -7.98 -14.65
C THR A 84 -19.36 -6.67 -15.38
N LEU A 85 -19.00 -5.63 -14.61
CA LEU A 85 -18.52 -4.36 -15.12
C LEU A 85 -17.03 -4.46 -15.44
N LEU A 86 -16.64 -4.01 -16.64
CA LEU A 86 -15.23 -3.84 -17.03
C LEU A 86 -14.80 -2.38 -16.90
N VAL A 87 -13.67 -2.16 -16.23
CA VAL A 87 -13.07 -0.83 -16.00
C VAL A 87 -11.65 -0.81 -16.55
N GLN A 88 -11.43 0.02 -17.58
CA GLN A 88 -10.13 0.19 -18.23
C GLN A 88 -9.55 1.56 -17.84
N SER A 89 -8.46 1.55 -17.07
CA SER A 89 -7.80 2.77 -16.57
C SER A 89 -8.83 3.80 -16.08
N GLY A 90 -9.67 3.39 -15.13
CA GLY A 90 -10.69 4.22 -14.49
C GLY A 90 -11.90 4.61 -15.36
N LYS A 91 -12.06 4.01 -16.55
CA LYS A 91 -13.21 4.22 -17.43
C LYS A 91 -14.08 2.96 -17.48
N PRO A 92 -15.38 3.03 -17.18
CA PRO A 92 -16.30 1.91 -17.38
C PRO A 92 -16.51 1.72 -18.89
N VAL A 93 -16.13 0.55 -19.40
CA VAL A 93 -16.11 0.29 -20.86
C VAL A 93 -17.13 -0.72 -21.32
N GLY A 94 -17.69 -1.54 -20.41
CA GLY A 94 -18.73 -2.48 -20.78
C GLY A 94 -19.28 -3.24 -19.57
N VAL A 95 -20.49 -3.76 -19.72
CA VAL A 95 -21.15 -4.68 -18.80
C VAL A 95 -21.45 -5.95 -19.55
N PHE A 96 -21.08 -7.09 -18.99
CA PHE A 96 -21.24 -8.39 -19.63
C PHE A 96 -22.04 -9.34 -18.74
N GLN A 97 -22.85 -10.19 -19.37
CA GLN A 97 -23.43 -11.34 -18.71
C GLN A 97 -22.33 -12.33 -18.36
N THR A 98 -22.28 -12.69 -17.08
CA THR A 98 -21.39 -13.72 -16.54
C THR A 98 -22.22 -14.74 -15.73
N HIS A 99 -21.86 -14.99 -14.50
CA HIS A 99 -22.62 -15.85 -13.60
C HIS A 99 -22.48 -15.35 -12.15
N LYS A 100 -23.31 -15.84 -11.24
CA LYS A 100 -23.39 -15.36 -9.85
C LYS A 100 -22.07 -15.45 -9.06
N ASP A 101 -21.20 -16.41 -9.38
CA ASP A 101 -19.90 -16.58 -8.72
C ASP A 101 -18.76 -15.80 -9.42
N ALA A 102 -19.03 -15.14 -10.57
CA ALA A 102 -18.03 -14.31 -11.23
C ALA A 102 -17.83 -12.98 -10.47
N PRO A 103 -16.68 -12.31 -10.64
CA PRO A 103 -16.48 -10.96 -10.13
C PRO A 103 -17.52 -9.97 -10.66
N ARG A 104 -17.97 -9.06 -9.79
CA ARG A 104 -18.87 -7.95 -10.22
C ARG A 104 -18.12 -6.87 -10.97
N VAL A 105 -16.81 -6.72 -10.71
CA VAL A 105 -15.96 -5.74 -11.41
C VAL A 105 -14.62 -6.38 -11.75
N LEU A 106 -14.17 -6.15 -12.98
CA LEU A 106 -12.81 -6.44 -13.43
C LEU A 106 -12.14 -5.13 -13.86
N ILE A 107 -10.98 -4.87 -13.29
CA ILE A 107 -10.25 -3.61 -13.45
C ILE A 107 -8.88 -3.90 -14.08
N ALA A 108 -8.50 -3.12 -15.09
CA ALA A 108 -7.13 -3.08 -15.59
C ALA A 108 -6.67 -1.61 -15.64
N ASN A 109 -5.59 -1.28 -14.93
CA ASN A 109 -5.10 0.08 -14.82
C ASN A 109 -3.66 0.22 -15.32
N SER A 110 -3.41 1.26 -16.10
CA SER A 110 -2.07 1.70 -16.55
C SER A 110 -1.20 0.61 -17.20
N ASN A 111 -1.80 -0.50 -17.65
CA ASN A 111 -1.05 -1.55 -18.32
C ASN A 111 -0.65 -1.09 -19.72
N LEU A 112 0.66 -1.02 -19.95
CA LEU A 112 1.29 -0.77 -21.25
C LEU A 112 2.05 -2.02 -21.67
N VAL A 113 2.13 -2.23 -22.98
CA VAL A 113 3.03 -3.26 -23.53
C VAL A 113 4.46 -2.91 -23.11
N PRO A 114 5.29 -3.87 -22.62
CA PRO A 114 6.53 -3.58 -21.91
C PRO A 114 7.47 -2.58 -22.61
N HIS A 115 7.63 -2.68 -23.93
CA HIS A 115 8.50 -1.77 -24.69
C HIS A 115 8.05 -0.29 -24.61
N TRP A 116 6.77 -0.03 -24.40
CA TRP A 116 6.18 1.32 -24.28
C TRP A 116 5.90 1.73 -22.84
N ALA A 117 6.25 0.89 -21.86
CA ALA A 117 5.99 1.13 -20.45
C ALA A 117 7.02 2.09 -19.85
N ASN A 118 6.90 3.36 -20.15
CA ASN A 118 7.70 4.45 -19.60
C ASN A 118 6.81 5.68 -19.31
N TRP A 119 7.33 6.59 -18.48
CA TRP A 119 6.59 7.78 -18.08
C TRP A 119 6.26 8.73 -19.23
N GLU A 120 7.14 8.86 -20.23
CA GLU A 120 6.92 9.76 -21.37
C GLU A 120 5.67 9.33 -22.15
N HIS A 121 5.63 8.05 -22.55
CA HIS A 121 4.48 7.51 -23.29
C HIS A 121 3.21 7.47 -22.44
N PHE A 122 3.32 7.09 -21.16
CA PHE A 122 2.19 7.15 -20.24
C PHE A 122 1.59 8.55 -20.15
N ASN A 123 2.42 9.59 -19.95
CA ASN A 123 1.96 10.98 -19.83
C ASN A 123 1.29 11.49 -21.11
N GLU A 124 1.76 11.08 -22.28
CA GLU A 124 1.09 11.40 -23.56
C GLU A 124 -0.32 10.81 -23.62
N LEU A 125 -0.48 9.55 -23.18
CA LEU A 125 -1.77 8.86 -23.19
C LEU A 125 -2.72 9.41 -22.13
N ASP A 126 -2.23 9.72 -20.94
CA ASP A 126 -3.02 10.35 -19.88
C ASP A 126 -3.52 11.74 -20.32
N LYS A 127 -2.66 12.54 -20.93
CA LYS A 127 -3.02 13.86 -21.49
C LYS A 127 -4.08 13.76 -22.58
N LYS A 128 -4.08 12.68 -23.36
CA LYS A 128 -5.10 12.39 -24.38
C LYS A 128 -6.39 11.81 -23.77
N GLY A 129 -6.45 11.57 -22.46
CA GLY A 129 -7.60 10.97 -21.77
C GLY A 129 -7.80 9.48 -22.09
N LEU A 130 -6.75 8.78 -22.50
CA LEU A 130 -6.79 7.35 -22.89
C LEU A 130 -6.42 6.41 -21.73
N MET A 131 -5.79 6.94 -20.69
CA MET A 131 -5.23 6.17 -19.58
C MET A 131 -5.32 6.98 -18.29
N MET A 132 -5.16 6.32 -17.14
CA MET A 132 -4.91 6.97 -15.86
C MET A 132 -3.92 6.14 -15.05
N TYR A 133 -3.21 6.78 -14.12
CA TYR A 133 -2.38 6.07 -13.15
C TYR A 133 -3.25 5.55 -12.00
N GLY A 134 -3.66 4.30 -12.11
CA GLY A 134 -4.45 3.60 -11.10
C GLY A 134 -3.52 2.92 -10.10
N GLN A 135 -2.80 3.71 -9.29
CA GLN A 135 -1.82 3.21 -8.35
C GLN A 135 -2.45 2.26 -7.32
N MET A 136 -2.04 0.98 -7.37
CA MET A 136 -2.35 -0.04 -6.37
C MET A 136 -3.79 0.05 -5.81
N THR A 137 -3.93 0.17 -4.51
CA THR A 137 -5.22 0.23 -3.80
C THR A 137 -6.07 1.45 -4.11
N ALA A 138 -5.48 2.52 -4.65
CA ALA A 138 -6.24 3.66 -5.18
C ALA A 138 -7.08 3.26 -6.40
N GLY A 139 -6.45 2.60 -7.38
CA GLY A 139 -7.11 2.17 -8.61
C GLY A 139 -7.98 0.92 -8.47
N SER A 140 -7.80 0.14 -7.41
CA SER A 140 -8.60 -1.06 -7.09
C SER A 140 -9.65 -0.83 -5.99
N TRP A 141 -9.81 0.39 -5.54
CA TRP A 141 -10.84 0.80 -4.57
C TRP A 141 -10.79 0.01 -3.24
N ILE A 142 -9.60 -0.21 -2.72
CA ILE A 142 -9.39 -0.88 -1.43
C ILE A 142 -8.40 -0.10 -0.53
N TYR A 143 -8.14 1.15 -0.85
CA TYR A 143 -7.36 2.01 0.01
C TYR A 143 -8.14 2.38 1.27
N ILE A 144 -7.55 2.17 2.43
CA ILE A 144 -8.15 2.36 3.75
C ILE A 144 -7.49 3.51 4.53
N GLY A 145 -6.88 4.43 3.81
CA GLY A 145 -6.06 5.48 4.40
C GLY A 145 -4.64 4.98 4.73
N THR A 146 -3.89 5.83 5.40
CA THR A 146 -2.47 5.59 5.72
C THR A 146 -2.25 4.36 6.61
N GLN A 147 -3.25 3.95 7.41
CA GLN A 147 -3.16 2.75 8.24
C GLN A 147 -2.86 1.47 7.45
N GLY A 148 -3.21 1.43 6.15
CA GLY A 148 -3.00 0.26 5.30
C GLY A 148 -1.55 -0.18 5.17
N ILE A 149 -0.59 0.67 5.50
CA ILE A 149 0.84 0.35 5.48
C ILE A 149 1.50 0.41 6.87
N VAL A 150 0.77 0.83 7.91
CA VAL A 150 1.36 0.99 9.25
C VAL A 150 1.92 -0.32 9.78
N GLN A 151 1.19 -1.43 9.65
CA GLN A 151 1.68 -2.70 10.17
C GLN A 151 2.91 -3.21 9.40
N GLY A 152 2.91 -3.18 8.07
CA GLY A 152 4.08 -3.61 7.31
C GLY A 152 5.33 -2.80 7.68
N THR A 153 5.15 -1.52 7.98
CA THR A 153 6.22 -0.65 8.46
C THR A 153 6.63 -1.01 9.90
N TYR A 154 5.65 -1.31 10.77
CA TYR A 154 5.90 -1.80 12.12
C TYR A 154 6.67 -3.12 12.11
N GLU A 155 6.27 -4.10 11.29
CA GLU A 155 6.98 -5.37 11.12
C GLU A 155 8.42 -5.14 10.65
N THR A 156 8.62 -4.22 9.70
CA THR A 156 9.95 -3.86 9.22
C THR A 156 10.82 -3.28 10.34
N PHE A 157 10.31 -2.30 11.10
CA PHE A 157 11.10 -1.68 12.18
C PHE A 157 11.29 -2.63 13.38
N PHE A 158 10.33 -3.50 13.64
CA PHE A 158 10.49 -4.56 14.61
C PHE A 158 11.61 -5.54 14.22
N ALA A 159 11.66 -5.94 12.94
CA ALA A 159 12.74 -6.77 12.41
C ALA A 159 14.10 -6.04 12.44
N VAL A 160 14.13 -4.74 12.13
CA VAL A 160 15.34 -3.91 12.28
C VAL A 160 15.83 -3.89 13.73
N ALA A 161 14.92 -3.72 14.71
CA ALA A 161 15.28 -3.74 16.12
C ALA A 161 15.90 -5.08 16.53
N ASN A 162 15.31 -6.19 16.10
CA ASN A 162 15.81 -7.52 16.42
C ASN A 162 17.16 -7.81 15.76
N GLN A 163 17.31 -7.48 14.48
CA GLN A 163 18.49 -7.82 13.68
C GLN A 163 19.71 -6.96 14.03
N HIS A 164 19.52 -5.66 14.27
CA HIS A 164 20.62 -4.71 14.46
C HIS A 164 20.84 -4.28 15.91
N PHE A 165 19.81 -4.42 16.77
CA PHE A 165 19.84 -3.85 18.13
C PHE A 165 19.42 -4.83 19.22
N ASN A 166 19.48 -6.14 18.94
CA ASN A 166 19.12 -7.21 19.89
C ASN A 166 17.72 -7.03 20.53
N GLY A 167 16.76 -6.55 19.74
CA GLY A 167 15.40 -6.28 20.19
C GLY A 167 15.22 -5.06 21.09
N SER A 168 16.23 -4.17 21.17
CA SER A 168 16.19 -2.95 22.01
C SER A 168 16.17 -1.67 21.18
N PRO A 169 14.99 -1.15 20.78
CA PRO A 169 14.85 0.10 20.04
C PRO A 169 14.94 1.36 20.91
N ALA A 170 14.82 1.23 22.23
CA ALA A 170 14.77 2.36 23.16
C ALA A 170 16.02 3.26 23.05
N GLY A 171 15.80 4.55 22.98
CA GLY A 171 16.85 5.56 22.83
C GLY A 171 17.46 5.65 21.44
N ARG A 172 16.94 4.91 20.46
CA ARG A 172 17.38 4.94 19.06
C ARG A 172 16.42 5.72 18.20
N TRP A 173 16.92 6.25 17.07
CA TRP A 173 16.11 7.03 16.19
C TRP A 173 16.32 6.74 14.71
N ILE A 174 15.25 6.95 13.95
CA ILE A 174 15.16 6.72 12.51
C ILE A 174 15.08 8.07 11.79
N LEU A 175 15.83 8.22 10.71
CA LEU A 175 15.69 9.32 9.76
C LEU A 175 14.93 8.81 8.53
N THR A 176 13.92 9.57 8.09
CA THR A 176 13.19 9.30 6.85
C THR A 176 12.77 10.58 6.13
N GLY A 177 12.40 10.47 4.85
CA GLY A 177 11.78 11.54 4.06
C GLY A 177 10.35 11.17 3.65
N GLY A 178 9.47 12.19 3.61
CA GLY A 178 8.10 12.08 3.09
C GLY A 178 7.03 11.74 4.13
N LEU A 179 5.95 12.53 4.14
CA LEU A 179 4.75 12.34 4.95
C LEU A 179 3.45 12.29 4.10
N GLY A 180 3.58 11.87 2.83
CA GLY A 180 2.45 11.59 1.95
C GLY A 180 1.62 10.39 2.40
N GLY A 181 0.72 9.89 1.54
CA GLY A 181 -0.18 8.78 1.86
C GLY A 181 0.50 7.54 2.43
N MET A 182 1.65 7.17 1.86
CA MET A 182 2.45 6.02 2.29
C MET A 182 3.47 6.39 3.37
N GLY A 183 4.31 7.40 3.12
CA GLY A 183 5.37 7.84 4.05
C GLY A 183 4.82 8.30 5.40
N GLY A 184 3.61 8.84 5.42
CA GLY A 184 2.94 9.25 6.65
C GLY A 184 2.67 8.13 7.66
N ALA A 185 2.79 6.86 7.27
CA ALA A 185 2.68 5.73 8.19
C ALA A 185 3.94 5.51 9.05
N GLN A 186 5.10 5.92 8.55
CA GLN A 186 6.39 5.61 9.18
C GLN A 186 6.52 6.16 10.60
N PRO A 187 6.16 7.43 10.90
CA PRO A 187 6.32 7.96 12.25
C PRO A 187 5.52 7.20 13.31
N LEU A 188 4.26 6.85 13.01
CA LEU A 188 3.43 6.06 13.92
C LEU A 188 4.01 4.65 14.11
N ALA A 189 4.38 3.98 13.02
CA ALA A 189 4.97 2.64 13.07
C ALA A 189 6.30 2.63 13.85
N ALA A 190 7.13 3.65 13.70
CA ALA A 190 8.39 3.78 14.44
C ALA A 190 8.15 3.86 15.95
N THR A 191 7.24 4.74 16.40
CA THR A 191 6.94 4.90 17.82
C THR A 191 6.20 3.68 18.39
N MET A 192 5.39 2.98 17.60
CA MET A 192 4.81 1.69 17.99
C MET A 192 5.88 0.60 18.16
N ALA A 193 6.93 0.63 17.33
CA ALA A 193 8.07 -0.28 17.45
C ALA A 193 9.10 0.17 18.52
N GLY A 194 8.90 1.33 19.16
CA GLY A 194 9.75 1.85 20.23
C GLY A 194 10.92 2.73 19.79
N PHE A 195 11.00 3.11 18.50
CA PHE A 195 11.96 4.06 17.98
C PHE A 195 11.43 5.50 18.03
N SER A 196 12.32 6.48 18.26
CA SER A 196 12.03 7.85 17.86
C SER A 196 12.24 8.01 16.34
N MET A 197 11.64 9.05 15.73
CA MET A 197 11.80 9.30 14.29
C MET A 197 11.83 10.80 13.98
N ILE A 198 12.69 11.18 13.04
CA ILE A 198 12.61 12.45 12.33
C ILE A 198 12.17 12.15 10.90
N ALA A 199 10.99 12.65 10.52
CA ALA A 199 10.44 12.54 9.17
C ALA A 199 10.47 13.92 8.51
N VAL A 200 11.28 14.06 7.45
CA VAL A 200 11.43 15.32 6.72
C VAL A 200 10.33 15.46 5.68
N GLU A 201 9.57 16.54 5.74
CA GLU A 201 8.49 16.84 4.79
C GLU A 201 8.59 18.29 4.30
N CYS A 202 8.48 18.49 3.00
CA CYS A 202 8.60 19.81 2.37
C CYS A 202 7.29 20.62 2.38
N ASP A 203 6.16 19.98 2.55
CA ASP A 203 4.82 20.60 2.61
C ASP A 203 4.30 20.61 4.05
N GLU A 204 4.25 21.80 4.64
CA GLU A 204 3.79 21.99 6.01
C GLU A 204 2.37 21.47 6.24
N THR A 205 1.51 21.56 5.23
CA THR A 205 0.11 21.08 5.33
C THR A 205 0.02 19.57 5.54
N ARG A 206 0.98 18.81 5.03
CA ARG A 206 1.08 17.38 5.27
C ARG A 206 1.50 17.08 6.70
N ILE A 207 2.47 17.83 7.25
CA ILE A 207 2.85 17.69 8.67
C ILE A 207 1.63 17.97 9.56
N ASP A 208 0.92 19.07 9.31
CA ASP A 208 -0.26 19.44 10.09
C ASP A 208 -1.39 18.40 9.99
N PHE A 209 -1.56 17.79 8.81
CA PHE A 209 -2.50 16.69 8.64
C PHE A 209 -2.09 15.47 9.49
N ARG A 210 -0.80 15.11 9.53
CA ARG A 210 -0.31 13.97 10.33
C ARG A 210 -0.38 14.22 11.84
N LEU A 211 -0.17 15.44 12.29
CA LEU A 211 -0.43 15.84 13.67
C LEU A 211 -1.92 15.66 14.02
N ARG A 212 -2.83 16.20 13.20
CA ARG A 212 -4.27 16.10 13.42
C ARG A 212 -4.77 14.66 13.41
N THR A 213 -4.22 13.82 12.55
CA THR A 213 -4.59 12.41 12.44
C THR A 213 -3.79 11.49 13.36
N ARG A 214 -2.92 12.04 14.22
CA ARG A 214 -2.14 11.33 15.25
C ARG A 214 -1.10 10.36 14.69
N TYR A 215 -0.60 10.61 13.48
CA TYR A 215 0.52 9.85 12.90
C TYR A 215 1.89 10.42 13.25
N VAL A 216 1.96 11.71 13.58
CA VAL A 216 3.15 12.43 14.05
C VAL A 216 2.85 13.06 15.39
N ASP A 217 3.79 13.00 16.33
CA ASP A 217 3.61 13.52 17.68
C ASP A 217 3.95 15.01 17.78
N LYS A 218 5.03 15.45 17.14
CA LYS A 218 5.54 16.84 17.22
C LYS A 218 5.95 17.37 15.85
N LYS A 219 6.01 18.69 15.70
CA LYS A 219 6.48 19.41 14.52
C LYS A 219 7.72 20.22 14.88
N ALA A 220 8.70 20.25 13.99
CA ALA A 220 9.89 21.07 14.09
C ALA A 220 10.11 21.91 12.82
N HIS A 221 10.62 23.13 13.00
CA HIS A 221 10.93 24.07 11.91
C HIS A 221 12.43 24.14 11.59
N SER A 222 13.26 23.46 12.37
CA SER A 222 14.71 23.36 12.15
C SER A 222 15.23 21.99 12.57
N LEU A 223 16.35 21.60 11.96
CA LEU A 223 17.02 20.34 12.31
C LEU A 223 17.46 20.33 13.79
N ASP A 224 17.94 21.46 14.32
CA ASP A 224 18.35 21.57 15.73
C ASP A 224 17.19 21.34 16.68
N GLU A 225 16.00 21.89 16.37
CA GLU A 225 14.78 21.66 17.13
C GLU A 225 14.36 20.18 17.10
N ALA A 226 14.38 19.54 15.91
CA ALA A 226 14.05 18.14 15.78
C ALA A 226 15.02 17.23 16.55
N LEU A 227 16.31 17.48 16.46
CA LEU A 227 17.34 16.74 17.20
C LEU A 227 17.20 16.90 18.70
N ALA A 228 16.88 18.10 19.20
CA ALA A 228 16.63 18.35 20.62
C ALA A 228 15.44 17.55 21.13
N MET A 229 14.33 17.45 20.36
CA MET A 229 13.14 16.67 20.72
C MET A 229 13.46 15.17 20.82
N VAL A 230 14.28 14.64 19.90
CA VAL A 230 14.71 13.23 19.91
C VAL A 230 15.64 12.95 21.08
N GLU A 231 16.55 13.86 21.39
CA GLU A 231 17.46 13.70 22.54
C GLU A 231 16.70 13.76 23.87
N GLU A 232 15.71 14.64 24.02
CA GLU A 232 14.80 14.67 25.19
C GLU A 232 14.06 13.33 25.36
N ALA A 233 13.53 12.78 24.26
CA ALA A 233 12.83 11.48 24.28
C ALA A 233 13.79 10.35 24.69
N LYS A 234 15.03 10.35 24.19
CA LYS A 234 16.07 9.40 24.57
C LYS A 234 16.37 9.46 26.06
N GLN A 235 16.53 10.67 26.63
CA GLN A 235 16.82 10.87 28.05
C GLN A 235 15.66 10.41 28.96
N SER A 236 14.42 10.59 28.50
CA SER A 236 13.22 10.14 29.24
C SER A 236 12.87 8.66 29.02
N GLY A 237 13.60 7.96 28.16
CA GLY A 237 13.31 6.56 27.79
C GLY A 237 12.02 6.38 27.01
N SER A 238 11.49 7.47 26.39
CA SER A 238 10.29 7.45 25.54
C SER A 238 10.66 7.42 24.05
N ALA A 239 9.68 7.15 23.20
CA ALA A 239 9.78 7.32 21.75
C ALA A 239 8.95 8.52 21.31
N VAL A 240 9.44 9.30 20.34
CA VAL A 240 8.74 10.47 19.78
C VAL A 240 8.93 10.50 18.27
N SER A 241 7.89 10.85 17.54
CA SER A 241 7.97 11.15 16.12
C SER A 241 7.87 12.65 15.86
N VAL A 242 8.80 13.16 15.03
CA VAL A 242 8.92 14.58 14.70
C VAL A 242 8.80 14.78 13.21
N GLY A 243 7.80 15.53 12.76
CA GLY A 243 7.70 16.04 11.40
C GLY A 243 8.58 17.29 11.25
N LEU A 244 9.68 17.19 10.52
CA LEU A 244 10.60 18.30 10.25
C LEU A 244 10.24 18.97 8.93
N LEU A 245 9.89 20.26 8.96
CA LEU A 245 9.70 21.03 7.74
C LEU A 245 11.04 21.28 7.05
N GLY A 246 11.24 20.70 5.87
CA GLY A 246 12.48 20.83 5.12
C GLY A 246 12.52 20.02 3.84
N ASN A 247 13.62 20.12 3.11
CA ASN A 247 13.91 19.27 1.96
C ASN A 247 14.75 18.06 2.40
N ALA A 248 14.34 16.85 2.04
CA ALA A 248 15.04 15.64 2.46
C ALA A 248 16.48 15.59 1.98
N ALA A 249 16.75 15.96 0.72
CA ALA A 249 18.13 15.99 0.19
C ALA A 249 19.04 16.95 0.96
N ASP A 250 18.52 18.09 1.43
CA ASP A 250 19.27 19.05 2.22
C ASP A 250 19.54 18.52 3.64
N VAL A 251 18.50 18.03 4.31
CA VAL A 251 18.60 17.56 5.71
C VAL A 251 19.53 16.35 5.83
N PHE A 252 19.44 15.38 4.91
CA PHE A 252 20.32 14.21 4.92
C PHE A 252 21.77 14.61 4.70
N ALA A 253 22.04 15.52 3.75
CA ALA A 253 23.38 16.04 3.50
C ALA A 253 23.91 16.87 4.70
N GLU A 254 23.06 17.65 5.36
CA GLU A 254 23.42 18.43 6.54
C GLU A 254 23.83 17.54 7.72
N LEU A 255 23.09 16.45 7.99
CA LEU A 255 23.47 15.47 9.01
C LEU A 255 24.84 14.85 8.73
N VAL A 256 25.12 14.51 7.45
CA VAL A 256 26.44 14.03 7.02
C VAL A 256 27.53 15.08 7.30
N ALA A 257 27.30 16.33 6.91
CA ALA A 257 28.24 17.42 7.12
C ALA A 257 28.51 17.73 8.60
N ARG A 258 27.50 17.60 9.45
CA ARG A 258 27.62 17.79 10.91
C ARG A 258 28.21 16.58 11.64
N GLY A 259 28.46 15.46 10.98
CA GLY A 259 28.96 14.23 11.62
C GLY A 259 27.91 13.53 12.52
N ILE A 260 26.62 13.81 12.33
CA ILE A 260 25.51 13.20 13.08
C ILE A 260 25.02 11.99 12.31
N THR A 261 24.98 10.82 12.97
CA THR A 261 24.55 9.57 12.35
C THR A 261 23.29 9.04 13.08
N PRO A 262 22.16 8.90 12.37
CA PRO A 262 20.99 8.18 12.88
C PRO A 262 21.31 6.71 13.14
N ASP A 263 20.53 6.04 13.98
CA ASP A 263 20.64 4.58 14.14
C ASP A 263 20.10 3.84 12.89
N VAL A 264 19.04 4.38 12.28
CA VAL A 264 18.40 3.83 11.09
C VAL A 264 18.14 4.94 10.07
N VAL A 265 18.34 4.67 8.78
CA VAL A 265 18.07 5.60 7.69
C VAL A 265 17.20 4.92 6.64
N THR A 266 16.15 5.61 6.22
CA THR A 266 15.30 5.18 5.10
C THR A 266 14.71 6.38 4.35
N ASP A 267 13.89 6.13 3.33
CA ASP A 267 13.15 7.17 2.59
C ASP A 267 11.85 6.62 2.05
N GLN A 268 10.80 7.40 2.15
CA GLN A 268 9.51 7.10 1.52
C GLN A 268 8.86 8.35 0.91
N THR A 269 9.67 9.23 0.32
CA THR A 269 9.17 10.25 -0.60
C THR A 269 8.51 9.58 -1.82
N SER A 270 7.70 10.31 -2.57
CA SER A 270 7.13 9.78 -3.83
C SER A 270 8.14 9.86 -4.99
N ALA A 271 9.37 9.38 -4.76
CA ALA A 271 10.49 9.45 -5.71
C ALA A 271 10.21 8.73 -7.04
N HIS A 272 9.28 7.80 -7.07
CA HIS A 272 8.83 7.10 -8.29
C HIS A 272 8.19 8.02 -9.35
N ASP A 273 7.74 9.21 -8.95
CA ASP A 273 7.26 10.27 -9.82
C ASP A 273 8.11 11.53 -9.60
N PRO A 274 9.21 11.70 -10.34
CA PRO A 274 10.10 12.84 -10.15
C PRO A 274 9.44 14.20 -10.36
N VAL A 275 8.39 14.28 -11.16
CA VAL A 275 7.73 15.57 -11.46
C VAL A 275 6.79 15.98 -10.33
N HIS A 276 5.92 15.08 -9.86
CA HIS A 276 4.86 15.42 -8.90
C HIS A 276 5.14 14.96 -7.48
N GLY A 277 6.13 14.07 -7.29
CA GLY A 277 6.35 13.38 -6.03
C GLY A 277 7.59 13.79 -5.25
N TYR A 278 8.51 14.54 -5.84
CA TYR A 278 9.79 14.90 -5.18
C TYR A 278 10.18 16.36 -5.40
N LEU A 279 10.31 17.12 -4.31
CA LEU A 279 10.72 18.54 -4.37
C LEU A 279 12.23 18.66 -4.69
N PRO A 280 12.63 19.31 -5.81
CA PRO A 280 14.02 19.57 -6.10
C PRO A 280 14.69 20.43 -5.01
N GLN A 281 15.95 20.12 -4.72
CA GLN A 281 16.78 20.85 -3.77
C GLN A 281 16.87 22.35 -4.13
N GLY A 282 16.70 23.22 -3.12
CA GLY A 282 16.77 24.67 -3.30
C GLY A 282 15.55 25.30 -3.96
N TRP A 283 14.50 24.51 -4.26
CA TRP A 283 13.24 25.06 -4.80
C TRP A 283 12.21 25.27 -3.70
N SER A 284 11.37 26.31 -3.89
CA SER A 284 10.16 26.45 -3.09
C SER A 284 9.06 25.54 -3.62
N VAL A 285 8.14 25.13 -2.75
CA VAL A 285 6.93 24.35 -3.15
C VAL A 285 6.12 25.11 -4.22
N ALA A 286 6.04 26.43 -4.12
CA ALA A 286 5.33 27.27 -5.08
C ALA A 286 5.99 27.19 -6.48
N LYS A 287 7.30 27.34 -6.58
CA LYS A 287 8.06 27.21 -7.84
C LYS A 287 7.89 25.81 -8.42
N TRP A 288 7.99 24.77 -7.58
CA TRP A 288 7.83 23.39 -8.00
C TRP A 288 6.45 23.13 -8.61
N ARG A 289 5.38 23.58 -7.95
CA ARG A 289 4.00 23.43 -8.44
C ARG A 289 3.75 24.18 -9.78
N GLU A 290 4.35 25.35 -9.95
CA GLU A 290 4.28 26.10 -11.21
C GLU A 290 4.98 25.36 -12.36
N LEU A 291 6.19 24.88 -12.13
CA LEU A 291 7.01 24.24 -13.16
C LEU A 291 6.56 22.81 -13.49
N GLN A 292 5.84 22.12 -12.61
CA GLN A 292 5.21 20.83 -12.93
C GLN A 292 4.34 20.90 -14.19
N GLN A 293 3.69 22.04 -14.44
CA GLN A 293 2.80 22.25 -15.59
C GLN A 293 3.53 22.91 -16.78
N SER A 294 4.42 23.87 -16.52
CA SER A 294 5.05 24.68 -17.55
C SER A 294 6.37 24.11 -18.09
N ALA A 295 7.12 23.39 -17.26
CA ALA A 295 8.44 22.84 -17.59
C ALA A 295 8.72 21.50 -16.89
N PRO A 296 7.89 20.44 -17.11
CA PRO A 296 8.00 19.17 -16.37
C PRO A 296 9.35 18.46 -16.56
N GLN A 297 10.02 18.64 -17.71
CA GLN A 297 11.35 18.06 -17.94
C GLN A 297 12.42 18.71 -17.07
N GLU A 298 12.34 20.04 -16.82
CA GLU A 298 13.23 20.71 -15.89
C GLU A 298 13.04 20.21 -14.46
N VAL A 299 11.78 20.04 -14.05
CA VAL A 299 11.44 19.45 -12.74
C VAL A 299 12.00 18.04 -12.61
N ASN A 300 11.77 17.18 -13.61
CA ASN A 300 12.26 15.80 -13.62
C ASN A 300 13.78 15.75 -13.41
N LEU A 301 14.54 16.51 -14.17
CA LEU A 301 16.00 16.53 -14.09
C LEU A 301 16.49 17.05 -12.73
N ALA A 302 15.90 18.14 -12.23
CA ALA A 302 16.28 18.73 -10.94
C ALA A 302 15.94 17.81 -9.76
N ALA A 303 14.77 17.13 -9.81
CA ALA A 303 14.37 16.17 -8.80
C ALA A 303 15.29 14.96 -8.76
N ARG A 304 15.60 14.35 -9.92
CA ARG A 304 16.50 13.20 -10.01
C ARG A 304 17.91 13.50 -9.47
N ARG A 305 18.47 14.67 -9.79
CA ARG A 305 19.74 15.13 -9.23
C ARG A 305 19.69 15.29 -7.70
N SER A 306 18.56 15.74 -7.18
CA SER A 306 18.36 15.87 -5.74
C SER A 306 18.24 14.50 -5.06
N MET A 307 17.53 13.54 -5.69
CA MET A 307 17.47 12.15 -5.24
C MET A 307 18.85 11.49 -5.20
N ALA A 308 19.69 11.72 -6.23
CA ALA A 308 21.06 11.21 -6.26
C ALA A 308 21.85 11.69 -5.04
N ARG A 309 21.78 12.99 -4.71
CA ARG A 309 22.45 13.55 -3.51
C ARG A 309 21.92 12.98 -2.21
N GLN A 310 20.62 12.75 -2.11
CA GLN A 310 20.04 12.10 -0.94
C GLN A 310 20.55 10.67 -0.77
N VAL A 311 20.61 9.89 -1.86
CA VAL A 311 21.14 8.51 -1.84
C VAL A 311 22.63 8.50 -1.49
N GLU A 312 23.45 9.43 -2.01
CA GLU A 312 24.86 9.58 -1.61
C GLU A 312 24.99 9.85 -0.10
N ALA A 313 24.10 10.69 0.46
CA ALA A 313 24.07 10.92 1.90
C ALA A 313 23.65 9.66 2.67
N MET A 314 22.65 8.89 2.19
CA MET A 314 22.24 7.62 2.79
C MET A 314 23.39 6.60 2.81
N LEU A 315 24.13 6.47 1.70
CA LEU A 315 25.31 5.60 1.61
C LEU A 315 26.41 6.02 2.61
N THR A 316 26.66 7.32 2.74
CA THR A 316 27.63 7.84 3.71
C THR A 316 27.20 7.55 5.15
N LEU A 317 25.91 7.65 5.47
CA LEU A 317 25.38 7.32 6.78
C LEU A 317 25.46 5.81 7.06
N GLN A 318 25.25 4.97 6.04
CA GLN A 318 25.47 3.52 6.12
C GLN A 318 26.93 3.18 6.44
N GLU A 319 27.89 3.79 5.74
CA GLU A 319 29.34 3.63 6.00
C GLU A 319 29.72 4.01 7.44
N ARG A 320 28.95 4.94 8.05
CA ARG A 320 29.12 5.35 9.45
C ARG A 320 28.40 4.44 10.46
N GLY A 321 27.74 3.39 9.98
CA GLY A 321 27.12 2.36 10.81
C GLY A 321 25.61 2.46 11.00
N ALA A 322 24.91 3.37 10.29
CA ALA A 322 23.46 3.39 10.29
C ALA A 322 22.89 2.16 9.58
N ALA A 323 21.88 1.51 10.15
CA ALA A 323 21.10 0.50 9.45
C ALA A 323 20.29 1.20 8.34
N THR A 324 20.73 1.06 7.09
CA THR A 324 20.16 1.78 5.95
C THR A 324 19.36 0.84 5.06
N LEU A 325 18.14 1.25 4.69
CA LEU A 325 17.22 0.47 3.85
C LEU A 325 16.42 1.37 2.91
N ASP A 326 16.10 0.84 1.73
CA ASP A 326 15.13 1.44 0.82
C ASP A 326 13.72 0.93 1.18
N TYR A 327 12.78 1.85 1.39
CA TYR A 327 11.39 1.48 1.66
C TYR A 327 10.53 1.31 0.37
N GLY A 328 11.19 1.22 -0.79
CA GLY A 328 10.56 0.81 -2.04
C GLY A 328 9.82 1.91 -2.79
N ASN A 329 10.44 3.07 -2.91
CA ASN A 329 9.94 4.20 -3.69
C ASN A 329 10.71 4.47 -4.99
N ASN A 330 11.66 3.60 -5.34
CA ASN A 330 12.52 3.68 -6.53
C ASN A 330 13.59 4.79 -6.50
N ILE A 331 13.88 5.39 -5.34
CA ILE A 331 14.89 6.46 -5.24
C ILE A 331 16.30 5.97 -5.64
N ARG A 332 16.65 4.70 -5.32
CA ARG A 332 17.92 4.08 -5.72
C ARG A 332 18.06 4.00 -7.23
N GLN A 333 17.01 3.63 -7.95
CA GLN A 333 17.01 3.56 -9.41
C GLN A 333 17.22 4.95 -10.03
N MET A 334 16.54 5.97 -9.50
CA MET A 334 16.70 7.34 -9.97
C MET A 334 18.13 7.85 -9.74
N ALA A 335 18.72 7.52 -8.60
CA ALA A 335 20.11 7.86 -8.29
C ALA A 335 21.11 7.12 -9.19
N LEU A 336 20.89 5.83 -9.47
CA LEU A 336 21.71 5.03 -10.38
C LEU A 336 21.74 5.65 -11.79
N GLU A 337 20.59 6.06 -12.31
CA GLU A 337 20.45 6.71 -13.60
C GLU A 337 21.14 8.10 -13.65
N GLU A 338 21.28 8.76 -12.51
CA GLU A 338 22.05 10.01 -12.35
C GLU A 338 23.55 9.77 -12.04
N GLY A 339 24.03 8.51 -12.06
CA GLY A 339 25.44 8.16 -11.98
C GLY A 339 25.94 7.68 -10.62
N VAL A 340 25.08 7.50 -9.62
CA VAL A 340 25.43 6.90 -8.32
C VAL A 340 25.51 5.38 -8.50
N LYS A 341 26.68 4.88 -8.89
CA LYS A 341 26.87 3.48 -9.30
C LYS A 341 26.58 2.46 -8.21
N ASN A 342 26.78 2.83 -6.96
CA ASN A 342 26.57 2.01 -5.77
C ASN A 342 25.22 2.30 -5.06
N ALA A 343 24.24 2.87 -5.78
CA ALA A 343 22.95 3.22 -5.19
C ALA A 343 22.19 2.02 -4.56
N PHE A 344 22.49 0.79 -5.00
CA PHE A 344 21.91 -0.45 -4.50
C PHE A 344 22.77 -1.18 -3.45
N ASP A 345 23.82 -0.55 -2.91
CA ASP A 345 24.66 -1.16 -1.86
C ASP A 345 23.94 -1.28 -0.51
N PHE A 346 22.87 -0.53 -0.28
CA PHE A 346 21.93 -0.82 0.80
C PHE A 346 20.68 -1.55 0.27
N PRO A 347 20.16 -2.53 1.01
CA PRO A 347 19.06 -3.37 0.55
C PRO A 347 17.71 -2.67 0.59
N GLY A 348 16.74 -3.19 -0.17
CA GLY A 348 15.33 -2.93 0.04
C GLY A 348 14.83 -3.61 1.33
N PHE A 349 13.74 -3.08 1.90
CA PHE A 349 13.16 -3.60 3.14
C PHE A 349 12.63 -5.04 3.00
N VAL A 350 12.15 -5.42 1.81
CA VAL A 350 11.60 -6.77 1.61
C VAL A 350 12.67 -7.84 1.68
N PRO A 351 13.77 -7.81 0.87
CA PRO A 351 14.80 -8.85 0.98
C PRO A 351 15.48 -8.87 2.35
N ALA A 352 15.60 -7.72 3.01
CA ALA A 352 16.30 -7.61 4.28
C ALA A 352 15.48 -8.09 5.49
N TYR A 353 14.15 -7.85 5.49
CA TYR A 353 13.32 -8.02 6.70
C TYR A 353 12.01 -8.78 6.50
N ILE A 354 11.40 -8.71 5.31
CA ILE A 354 10.03 -9.18 5.07
C ILE A 354 9.99 -10.54 4.34
N ARG A 355 11.03 -10.89 3.59
CA ARG A 355 11.06 -12.12 2.77
C ARG A 355 10.65 -13.39 3.53
N PRO A 356 11.10 -13.64 4.76
CA PRO A 356 10.69 -14.83 5.52
C PRO A 356 9.17 -14.89 5.72
N LEU A 357 8.51 -13.77 6.02
CA LEU A 357 7.07 -13.68 6.18
C LEU A 357 6.35 -13.98 4.85
N PHE A 358 6.84 -13.43 3.75
CA PHE A 358 6.28 -13.70 2.43
C PHE A 358 6.40 -15.17 2.01
N CYS A 359 7.45 -15.87 2.43
CA CYS A 359 7.59 -17.31 2.22
C CYS A 359 6.48 -18.14 2.90
N GLU A 360 5.89 -17.62 3.96
CA GLU A 360 4.77 -18.24 4.70
C GLU A 360 3.40 -17.69 4.27
N GLY A 361 3.37 -16.83 3.26
CA GLY A 361 2.15 -16.14 2.83
C GLY A 361 1.62 -15.15 3.87
N ILE A 362 2.45 -14.80 4.86
CA ILE A 362 2.13 -13.77 5.85
C ILE A 362 2.30 -12.41 5.19
N GLY A 363 1.21 -11.64 5.17
CA GLY A 363 1.20 -10.34 4.51
C GLY A 363 -0.08 -9.56 4.80
N PRO A 364 -0.25 -8.41 4.13
CA PRO A 364 -1.27 -7.42 4.45
C PRO A 364 -2.69 -7.92 4.17
N PHE A 365 -3.38 -8.32 5.20
CA PHE A 365 -4.79 -8.68 5.21
C PHE A 365 -5.59 -7.53 5.82
N ARG A 366 -6.52 -6.94 5.07
CA ARG A 366 -7.29 -5.79 5.51
C ARG A 366 -8.78 -5.99 5.36
N TRP A 367 -9.55 -5.32 6.23
CA TRP A 367 -11.00 -5.34 6.14
C TRP A 367 -11.62 -4.00 6.50
N VAL A 368 -12.82 -3.77 5.98
CA VAL A 368 -13.57 -2.52 6.11
C VAL A 368 -14.99 -2.83 6.56
N ALA A 369 -15.49 -2.10 7.54
CA ALA A 369 -16.87 -2.18 8.00
C ALA A 369 -17.76 -1.24 7.20
N LEU A 370 -18.63 -1.81 6.35
CA LEU A 370 -19.54 -1.02 5.51
C LEU A 370 -20.65 -0.33 6.32
N SER A 371 -20.88 -0.75 7.58
CA SER A 371 -21.76 -0.06 8.50
C SER A 371 -21.32 1.38 8.80
N GLY A 372 -20.01 1.67 8.69
CA GLY A 372 -19.43 2.92 9.14
C GLY A 372 -19.31 3.03 10.67
N ASP A 373 -19.57 1.94 11.40
CA ASP A 373 -19.46 1.91 12.86
C ASP A 373 -18.12 1.29 13.30
N PRO A 374 -17.28 2.03 14.04
CA PRO A 374 -16.04 1.52 14.60
C PRO A 374 -16.19 0.26 15.45
N GLU A 375 -17.33 0.05 16.10
CA GLU A 375 -17.58 -1.12 16.94
C GLU A 375 -17.53 -2.43 16.14
N ASP A 376 -17.90 -2.42 14.86
CA ASP A 376 -17.77 -3.61 14.01
C ASP A 376 -16.31 -4.00 13.77
N ILE A 377 -15.40 -3.01 13.72
CA ILE A 377 -13.95 -3.28 13.67
C ILE A 377 -13.46 -3.82 15.01
N TYR A 378 -13.87 -3.25 16.15
CA TYR A 378 -13.41 -3.71 17.44
C TYR A 378 -13.88 -5.14 17.76
N LYS A 379 -15.09 -5.52 17.32
CA LYS A 379 -15.58 -6.91 17.41
C LYS A 379 -14.76 -7.86 16.54
N THR A 380 -14.41 -7.44 15.32
CA THR A 380 -13.57 -8.26 14.44
C THR A 380 -12.13 -8.35 14.94
N ASP A 381 -11.55 -7.29 15.53
CA ASP A 381 -10.25 -7.34 16.22
C ASP A 381 -10.27 -8.40 17.34
N GLN A 382 -11.33 -8.43 18.15
CA GLN A 382 -11.49 -9.43 19.19
C GLN A 382 -11.60 -10.85 18.62
N LYS A 383 -12.33 -11.01 17.50
CA LYS A 383 -12.45 -12.31 16.82
C LYS A 383 -11.12 -12.81 16.28
N VAL A 384 -10.26 -11.92 15.77
CA VAL A 384 -8.89 -12.28 15.37
C VAL A 384 -8.11 -12.86 16.55
N LYS A 385 -8.15 -12.19 17.72
CA LYS A 385 -7.45 -12.69 18.94
C LYS A 385 -7.99 -14.03 19.41
N GLU A 386 -9.31 -14.26 19.32
CA GLU A 386 -9.93 -15.53 19.68
C GLU A 386 -9.50 -16.69 18.78
N LEU A 387 -9.36 -16.42 17.49
CA LEU A 387 -8.99 -17.42 16.49
C LEU A 387 -7.48 -17.67 16.41
N ILE A 388 -6.65 -16.70 16.77
CA ILE A 388 -5.19 -16.79 16.76
C ILE A 388 -4.66 -16.49 18.18
N PRO A 389 -4.94 -17.36 19.17
CA PRO A 389 -4.66 -17.07 20.58
C PRO A 389 -3.16 -17.08 20.93
N ASP A 390 -2.35 -17.78 20.14
CA ASP A 390 -0.95 -18.05 20.44
C ASP A 390 0.03 -17.07 19.77
N ASP A 391 -0.47 -15.92 19.25
CA ASP A 391 0.34 -14.88 18.64
C ASP A 391 0.30 -13.56 19.45
N PRO A 392 1.15 -13.44 20.47
CA PRO A 392 1.20 -12.23 21.30
C PRO A 392 1.65 -10.99 20.53
N HIS A 393 2.43 -11.14 19.45
CA HIS A 393 2.87 -10.04 18.61
C HIS A 393 1.68 -9.42 17.82
N LEU A 394 0.86 -10.28 17.22
CA LEU A 394 -0.39 -9.87 16.55
C LEU A 394 -1.37 -9.24 17.54
N HIS A 395 -1.52 -9.81 18.75
CA HIS A 395 -2.39 -9.26 19.79
C HIS A 395 -1.94 -7.86 20.20
N ASN A 396 -0.65 -7.67 20.43
CA ASN A 396 -0.07 -6.36 20.76
C ASN A 396 -0.30 -5.34 19.63
N TRP A 397 -0.13 -5.77 18.38
CA TRP A 397 -0.45 -4.93 17.22
C TRP A 397 -1.91 -4.45 17.26
N LEU A 398 -2.87 -5.35 17.44
CA LEU A 398 -4.30 -5.02 17.46
C LEU A 398 -4.67 -4.07 18.60
N ASP A 399 -4.05 -4.24 19.80
CA ASP A 399 -4.25 -3.35 20.93
C ASP A 399 -3.72 -1.94 20.64
N MET A 400 -2.50 -1.83 20.15
CA MET A 400 -1.93 -0.55 19.73
C MET A 400 -2.74 0.10 18.61
N ALA A 401 -3.20 -0.68 17.63
CA ALA A 401 -4.01 -0.18 16.53
C ALA A 401 -5.34 0.41 17.02
N ARG A 402 -5.99 -0.26 17.98
CA ARG A 402 -7.23 0.25 18.61
C ARG A 402 -7.03 1.58 19.31
N GLU A 403 -5.91 1.75 20.02
CA GLU A 403 -5.63 2.96 20.79
C GLU A 403 -5.11 4.12 19.95
N ARG A 404 -4.28 3.82 18.95
CA ARG A 404 -3.45 4.82 18.28
C ARG A 404 -3.88 5.15 16.84
N ILE A 405 -4.59 4.27 16.15
CA ILE A 405 -5.00 4.51 14.77
C ILE A 405 -6.37 5.18 14.73
N ALA A 406 -6.41 6.41 14.23
CA ALA A 406 -7.66 7.07 13.88
C ALA A 406 -8.15 6.56 12.52
N PHE A 407 -9.43 6.20 12.42
CA PHE A 407 -10.03 5.81 11.15
C PHE A 407 -10.11 7.01 10.20
N GLN A 408 -9.86 6.74 8.93
CA GLN A 408 -10.01 7.68 7.82
C GLN A 408 -11.12 7.14 6.90
N GLY A 409 -12.22 7.86 6.76
CA GLY A 409 -13.40 7.40 6.02
C GLY A 409 -14.14 6.25 6.73
N LEU A 410 -14.44 5.17 6.00
CA LEU A 410 -15.04 3.96 6.58
C LEU A 410 -14.06 3.29 7.54
N PRO A 411 -14.54 2.83 8.72
CA PRO A 411 -13.68 2.12 9.67
C PRO A 411 -13.07 0.87 9.05
N ALA A 412 -11.78 0.71 9.26
CA ALA A 412 -11.01 -0.38 8.67
C ALA A 412 -9.91 -0.87 9.61
N ARG A 413 -9.41 -2.06 9.35
CA ARG A 413 -8.25 -2.64 10.04
C ARG A 413 -7.37 -3.38 9.06
N ILE A 414 -6.09 -3.48 9.41
CA ILE A 414 -5.11 -4.35 8.78
C ILE A 414 -4.50 -5.27 9.84
N CYS A 415 -4.24 -6.52 9.49
CA CYS A 415 -3.31 -7.38 10.20
C CYS A 415 -2.53 -8.25 9.22
N TRP A 416 -1.31 -8.63 9.60
CA TRP A 416 -0.49 -9.53 8.80
C TRP A 416 -0.69 -10.96 9.28
N VAL A 417 -1.31 -11.77 8.42
CA VAL A 417 -1.63 -13.18 8.71
C VAL A 417 -1.37 -14.05 7.49
N GLY A 418 -1.05 -15.31 7.76
CA GLY A 418 -0.64 -16.28 6.75
C GLY A 418 -1.79 -17.01 6.06
N VAL A 419 -1.40 -17.92 5.18
CA VAL A 419 -2.31 -18.69 4.30
C VAL A 419 -3.36 -19.50 5.09
N LYS A 420 -3.03 -19.98 6.29
CA LYS A 420 -3.95 -20.79 7.13
C LYS A 420 -5.01 -19.94 7.80
N ASP A 421 -4.68 -18.71 8.20
CA ASP A 421 -5.53 -17.88 9.05
C ASP A 421 -6.48 -17.00 8.25
N ARG A 422 -6.12 -16.56 7.05
CA ARG A 422 -6.99 -15.70 6.22
C ARG A 422 -8.36 -16.32 5.96
N VAL A 423 -8.41 -17.63 5.67
CA VAL A 423 -9.67 -18.36 5.45
C VAL A 423 -10.49 -18.41 6.73
N ARG A 424 -9.86 -18.75 7.87
CA ARG A 424 -10.53 -18.84 9.18
C ARG A 424 -11.16 -17.52 9.57
N LEU A 425 -10.40 -16.42 9.41
CA LEU A 425 -10.87 -15.07 9.70
C LEU A 425 -12.01 -14.66 8.77
N GLY A 426 -11.87 -14.85 7.45
CA GLY A 426 -12.88 -14.49 6.49
C GLY A 426 -14.20 -15.23 6.71
N LEU A 427 -14.15 -16.54 6.97
CA LEU A 427 -15.33 -17.34 7.29
C LEU A 427 -15.98 -16.89 8.62
N ALA A 428 -15.18 -16.59 9.63
CA ALA A 428 -15.69 -16.08 10.91
C ALA A 428 -16.36 -14.71 10.74
N PHE A 429 -15.78 -13.79 9.98
CA PHE A 429 -16.41 -12.50 9.71
C PHE A 429 -17.73 -12.65 8.95
N ASN A 430 -17.77 -13.57 7.97
CA ASN A 430 -19.02 -13.88 7.27
C ASN A 430 -20.10 -14.44 8.22
N GLU A 431 -19.72 -15.31 9.14
CA GLU A 431 -20.64 -15.86 10.14
C GLU A 431 -21.13 -14.79 11.13
N MET A 432 -20.26 -13.87 11.57
CA MET A 432 -20.64 -12.74 12.42
C MET A 432 -21.65 -11.81 11.73
N VAL A 433 -21.54 -11.61 10.42
CA VAL A 433 -22.54 -10.87 9.63
C VAL A 433 -23.85 -11.65 9.59
N LYS A 434 -23.81 -12.96 9.28
CA LYS A 434 -24.98 -13.85 9.23
C LYS A 434 -25.77 -13.86 10.53
N ASN A 435 -25.08 -13.87 11.66
CA ASN A 435 -25.68 -13.93 12.99
C ASN A 435 -26.11 -12.56 13.53
N GLY A 436 -25.87 -11.48 12.79
CA GLY A 436 -26.20 -10.11 13.21
C GLY A 436 -25.31 -9.55 14.33
N GLU A 437 -24.14 -10.15 14.56
CA GLU A 437 -23.12 -9.63 15.47
C GLU A 437 -22.49 -8.35 14.93
N LEU A 438 -22.35 -8.26 13.60
CA LEU A 438 -21.93 -7.05 12.87
C LEU A 438 -23.15 -6.41 12.21
N LYS A 439 -23.14 -5.07 12.17
CA LYS A 439 -24.30 -4.28 11.69
C LYS A 439 -24.49 -4.33 10.17
N ALA A 440 -23.39 -4.52 9.41
CA ALA A 440 -23.40 -4.60 7.94
C ALA A 440 -22.25 -5.49 7.45
N PRO A 441 -22.20 -5.85 6.16
CA PRO A 441 -21.12 -6.63 5.58
C PRO A 441 -19.74 -6.07 5.80
N ILE A 442 -18.75 -6.98 5.79
CA ILE A 442 -17.33 -6.71 5.82
C ILE A 442 -16.76 -6.90 4.42
N VAL A 443 -15.98 -5.92 3.97
CA VAL A 443 -15.15 -6.03 2.77
C VAL A 443 -13.76 -6.48 3.19
N ILE A 444 -13.27 -7.57 2.63
CA ILE A 444 -11.90 -8.05 2.84
C ILE A 444 -11.09 -7.83 1.56
N GLY A 445 -9.91 -7.27 1.72
CA GLY A 445 -8.94 -7.13 0.65
C GLY A 445 -7.53 -7.24 1.20
N ARG A 446 -6.57 -6.85 0.37
CA ARG A 446 -5.16 -6.80 0.75
C ARG A 446 -4.43 -5.69 0.01
N ASP A 447 -3.21 -5.40 0.44
CA ASP A 447 -2.32 -4.56 -0.34
C ASP A 447 -1.84 -5.31 -1.59
N HIS A 448 -1.57 -4.57 -2.66
CA HIS A 448 -0.96 -5.12 -3.88
C HIS A 448 0.51 -5.53 -3.68
N LEU A 449 1.09 -5.20 -2.53
CA LEU A 449 2.43 -5.62 -2.11
C LEU A 449 2.49 -7.06 -1.58
N ASP A 450 1.37 -7.75 -1.51
CA ASP A 450 1.29 -9.11 -0.96
C ASP A 450 2.12 -10.11 -1.76
N SER A 451 2.56 -11.16 -1.12
CA SER A 451 3.64 -12.07 -1.56
C SER A 451 3.43 -12.71 -2.93
N GLY A 452 2.17 -12.97 -3.34
CA GLY A 452 1.83 -13.62 -4.62
C GLY A 452 1.36 -12.66 -5.71
N SER A 453 1.19 -11.40 -5.40
CA SER A 453 0.42 -10.46 -6.23
C SER A 453 1.26 -9.46 -7.01
N VAL A 454 2.58 -9.50 -6.90
CA VAL A 454 3.45 -8.45 -7.44
C VAL A 454 4.71 -9.01 -8.08
N ALA A 455 5.17 -8.35 -9.13
CA ALA A 455 6.51 -8.44 -9.66
C ALA A 455 7.09 -7.02 -9.67
N SER A 456 8.09 -6.77 -8.83
CA SER A 456 8.71 -5.48 -8.61
C SER A 456 10.18 -5.67 -8.21
N PRO A 457 11.11 -5.70 -9.20
CA PRO A 457 12.52 -6.02 -8.96
C PRO A 457 13.23 -5.10 -7.98
N ASN A 458 12.76 -3.85 -7.87
CA ASN A 458 13.36 -2.87 -6.96
C ASN A 458 12.64 -2.77 -5.60
N ARG A 459 11.72 -3.70 -5.28
CA ARG A 459 10.98 -3.69 -4.01
C ARG A 459 10.58 -5.10 -3.56
N GLU A 460 9.37 -5.59 -3.90
CA GLU A 460 8.83 -6.83 -3.33
C GLU A 460 9.54 -8.09 -3.83
N THR A 461 10.02 -8.07 -5.06
CA THR A 461 10.72 -9.21 -5.65
C THR A 461 12.21 -8.98 -5.87
N GLU A 462 12.77 -7.96 -5.17
CA GLU A 462 14.21 -7.73 -5.16
C GLU A 462 14.96 -8.93 -4.61
N SER A 463 16.01 -9.36 -5.32
CA SER A 463 16.90 -10.45 -4.93
C SER A 463 16.17 -11.79 -4.67
N MET A 464 15.28 -12.19 -5.57
CA MET A 464 14.71 -13.53 -5.53
C MET A 464 15.82 -14.59 -5.66
N MET A 465 15.73 -15.68 -4.91
CA MET A 465 16.78 -16.69 -4.80
C MET A 465 17.18 -17.30 -6.16
N ASP A 466 16.23 -17.41 -7.08
CA ASP A 466 16.40 -17.96 -8.43
C ASP A 466 16.65 -16.91 -9.51
N GLY A 467 16.66 -15.61 -9.15
CA GLY A 467 16.81 -14.50 -10.09
C GLY A 467 15.53 -14.14 -10.85
N SER A 468 14.37 -14.63 -10.43
CA SER A 468 13.07 -14.37 -11.09
C SER A 468 12.45 -13.00 -10.71
N ASP A 469 13.23 -12.05 -10.28
CA ASP A 469 12.80 -10.73 -9.77
C ASP A 469 11.80 -10.03 -10.70
N ALA A 470 12.04 -10.06 -12.01
CA ALA A 470 11.26 -9.37 -13.03
C ALA A 470 10.19 -10.25 -13.72
N VAL A 471 9.99 -11.48 -13.28
CA VAL A 471 8.99 -12.37 -13.89
C VAL A 471 7.59 -11.95 -13.46
N SER A 472 6.82 -11.37 -14.39
CA SER A 472 5.50 -10.82 -14.10
C SER A 472 4.34 -11.80 -14.36
N ASP A 473 4.61 -13.06 -14.72
CA ASP A 473 3.58 -14.10 -14.85
C ASP A 473 2.83 -14.32 -13.52
N TRP A 474 3.52 -14.17 -12.39
CA TRP A 474 2.97 -14.41 -11.06
C TRP A 474 1.79 -13.53 -10.70
N PRO A 475 1.84 -12.19 -10.79
CA PRO A 475 0.67 -11.35 -10.54
C PRO A 475 -0.46 -11.56 -11.56
N LEU A 476 -0.13 -11.93 -12.81
CA LEU A 476 -1.12 -12.28 -13.83
C LEU A 476 -1.88 -13.56 -13.43
N LEU A 477 -1.16 -14.63 -13.08
CA LEU A 477 -1.73 -15.88 -12.60
C LEU A 477 -2.54 -15.68 -11.32
N ASN A 478 -2.06 -14.83 -10.39
CA ASN A 478 -2.81 -14.46 -9.18
C ASN A 478 -4.16 -13.82 -9.52
N ALA A 479 -4.19 -12.85 -10.44
CA ALA A 479 -5.44 -12.21 -10.87
C ALA A 479 -6.41 -13.20 -11.54
N LEU A 480 -5.90 -14.07 -12.43
CA LEU A 480 -6.68 -15.09 -13.10
C LEU A 480 -7.28 -16.09 -12.10
N LEU A 481 -6.47 -16.56 -11.15
CA LEU A 481 -6.91 -17.48 -10.10
C LEU A 481 -7.97 -16.86 -9.18
N ASN A 482 -7.79 -15.63 -8.77
CA ASN A 482 -8.76 -14.91 -7.95
C ASN A 482 -10.09 -14.68 -8.69
N THR A 483 -10.02 -14.43 -10.02
CA THR A 483 -11.21 -14.36 -10.88
C THR A 483 -11.93 -15.71 -10.94
N ALA A 484 -11.19 -16.80 -11.16
CA ALA A 484 -11.74 -18.17 -11.18
C ALA A 484 -12.28 -18.58 -9.80
N GLY A 485 -11.69 -18.08 -8.72
CA GLY A 485 -12.13 -18.33 -7.34
C GLY A 485 -13.44 -17.64 -6.94
N GLY A 486 -13.87 -16.65 -7.70
CA GLY A 486 -15.11 -15.91 -7.43
C GLY A 486 -14.93 -14.73 -6.48
N ALA A 487 -13.79 -14.03 -6.52
CA ALA A 487 -13.59 -12.75 -5.84
C ALA A 487 -14.66 -11.73 -6.27
N THR A 488 -15.03 -10.80 -5.40
CA THR A 488 -16.06 -9.79 -5.72
C THR A 488 -15.58 -8.80 -6.75
N TRP A 489 -14.32 -8.35 -6.65
CA TRP A 489 -13.64 -7.68 -7.76
C TRP A 489 -12.13 -7.97 -7.77
N VAL A 490 -11.57 -7.94 -8.95
CA VAL A 490 -10.17 -8.24 -9.23
C VAL A 490 -9.59 -7.13 -10.09
N SER A 491 -8.32 -6.81 -9.87
CA SER A 491 -7.64 -5.78 -10.64
C SER A 491 -6.23 -6.20 -11.04
N LEU A 492 -5.78 -5.68 -12.18
CA LEU A 492 -4.42 -5.84 -12.67
C LEU A 492 -3.85 -4.45 -13.03
N HIS A 493 -2.67 -4.15 -12.53
CA HIS A 493 -2.05 -2.83 -12.64
C HIS A 493 -0.60 -2.90 -13.10
N HIS A 494 -0.14 -1.81 -13.69
CA HIS A 494 1.25 -1.56 -13.98
C HIS A 494 1.69 -0.25 -13.30
N GLY A 495 2.93 -0.19 -12.84
CA GLY A 495 3.48 0.99 -12.16
C GLY A 495 3.49 0.84 -10.64
N GLY A 496 2.59 1.48 -9.94
CA GLY A 496 2.57 1.45 -8.47
C GLY A 496 3.63 2.32 -7.82
N GLY A 497 4.04 2.00 -6.59
CA GLY A 497 4.93 2.82 -5.78
C GLY A 497 6.37 2.94 -6.26
N VAL A 498 6.78 2.17 -7.27
CA VAL A 498 8.10 2.22 -7.92
C VAL A 498 8.08 2.87 -9.32
N GLY A 499 6.90 3.29 -9.78
CA GLY A 499 6.75 4.02 -11.03
C GLY A 499 6.50 3.17 -12.27
N MET A 500 6.22 3.85 -13.38
CA MET A 500 5.89 3.23 -14.65
C MET A 500 7.08 2.43 -15.19
N GLY A 501 6.82 1.18 -15.60
CA GLY A 501 7.84 0.27 -16.15
C GLY A 501 8.55 -0.61 -15.11
N PHE A 502 8.32 -0.40 -13.81
CA PHE A 502 9.09 -1.06 -12.74
C PHE A 502 8.31 -2.07 -11.91
N SER A 503 7.01 -2.21 -12.11
CA SER A 503 6.21 -3.25 -11.43
C SER A 503 4.93 -3.61 -12.18
N GLN A 504 4.49 -4.87 -11.99
CA GLN A 504 3.12 -5.30 -12.27
C GLN A 504 2.55 -5.96 -11.01
N HIS A 505 1.28 -5.70 -10.73
CA HIS A 505 0.66 -6.20 -9.52
C HIS A 505 -0.84 -6.38 -9.68
N SER A 506 -1.43 -7.21 -8.83
CA SER A 506 -2.86 -7.51 -8.84
C SER A 506 -3.51 -7.23 -7.49
N GLY A 507 -4.79 -6.87 -7.54
CA GLY A 507 -5.66 -6.68 -6.38
C GLY A 507 -6.77 -7.70 -6.35
N VAL A 508 -7.20 -8.07 -5.15
CA VAL A 508 -8.35 -8.93 -4.89
C VAL A 508 -9.16 -8.39 -3.74
N VAL A 509 -10.47 -8.39 -3.90
CA VAL A 509 -11.40 -8.00 -2.85
C VAL A 509 -12.58 -8.94 -2.83
N ILE A 510 -13.02 -9.32 -1.62
CA ILE A 510 -14.14 -10.21 -1.39
C ILE A 510 -15.07 -9.66 -0.30
N VAL A 511 -16.38 -9.86 -0.47
CA VAL A 511 -17.41 -9.40 0.47
C VAL A 511 -17.91 -10.56 1.32
N CYS A 512 -17.94 -10.33 2.63
CA CYS A 512 -18.59 -11.17 3.62
C CYS A 512 -19.98 -10.58 3.90
N ASP A 513 -21.02 -11.05 3.21
CA ASP A 513 -22.39 -10.56 3.33
C ASP A 513 -23.30 -11.43 4.21
N GLY A 514 -22.72 -12.47 4.82
CA GLY A 514 -23.43 -13.43 5.68
C GLY A 514 -24.07 -14.59 4.92
N SER A 515 -24.05 -14.60 3.59
CA SER A 515 -24.64 -15.68 2.80
C SER A 515 -23.74 -16.93 2.74
N ASP A 516 -24.36 -18.09 2.47
CA ASP A 516 -23.64 -19.34 2.26
C ASP A 516 -22.81 -19.31 0.96
N ASP A 517 -23.25 -18.55 -0.04
CA ASP A 517 -22.50 -18.36 -1.29
C ASP A 517 -21.28 -17.47 -1.05
N ALA A 518 -21.38 -16.45 -0.19
CA ALA A 518 -20.20 -15.68 0.25
C ALA A 518 -19.20 -16.58 0.98
N ALA A 519 -19.65 -17.44 1.90
CA ALA A 519 -18.77 -18.38 2.60
C ALA A 519 -17.95 -19.26 1.65
N LYS A 520 -18.59 -19.79 0.59
CA LYS A 520 -17.90 -20.59 -0.44
C LYS A 520 -16.86 -19.81 -1.20
N ARG A 521 -17.19 -18.58 -1.62
CA ARG A 521 -16.24 -17.69 -2.34
C ARG A 521 -15.08 -17.27 -1.44
N VAL A 522 -15.37 -16.86 -0.21
CA VAL A 522 -14.38 -16.49 0.83
C VAL A 522 -13.40 -17.64 1.06
N GLY A 523 -13.92 -18.86 1.26
CA GLY A 523 -13.09 -20.04 1.47
C GLY A 523 -12.11 -20.30 0.31
N ARG A 524 -12.56 -20.19 -0.94
CA ARG A 524 -11.70 -20.37 -2.12
C ARG A 524 -10.68 -19.25 -2.27
N VAL A 525 -11.13 -18.01 -2.28
CA VAL A 525 -10.30 -16.85 -2.60
C VAL A 525 -9.24 -16.60 -1.54
N LEU A 526 -9.62 -16.61 -0.25
CA LEU A 526 -8.67 -16.36 0.84
C LEU A 526 -7.69 -17.50 1.10
N ARG A 527 -7.97 -18.71 0.58
CA ARG A 527 -6.98 -19.78 0.50
C ARG A 527 -6.01 -19.57 -0.67
N ASN A 528 -6.56 -19.39 -1.86
CA ASN A 528 -5.80 -19.41 -3.11
C ASN A 528 -4.88 -18.19 -3.25
N ASP A 529 -5.36 -17.01 -2.88
CA ASP A 529 -4.61 -15.77 -3.02
C ASP A 529 -3.26 -15.77 -2.29
N PRO A 530 -3.17 -15.97 -0.96
CA PRO A 530 -1.88 -16.05 -0.28
C PRO A 530 -1.07 -17.30 -0.67
N ALA A 531 -1.73 -18.39 -1.05
CA ALA A 531 -1.04 -19.60 -1.50
C ALA A 531 -0.21 -19.38 -2.77
N THR A 532 -0.61 -18.46 -3.67
CA THR A 532 0.22 -18.10 -4.83
C THR A 532 1.56 -17.48 -4.41
N GLY A 533 1.60 -16.78 -3.29
CA GLY A 533 2.83 -16.24 -2.72
C GLY A 533 3.75 -17.32 -2.15
N VAL A 534 3.19 -18.25 -1.38
CA VAL A 534 3.93 -19.42 -0.88
C VAL A 534 4.48 -20.23 -2.05
N MET A 535 3.65 -20.54 -3.03
CA MET A 535 4.01 -21.30 -4.22
C MET A 535 5.16 -20.65 -4.99
N ARG A 536 5.06 -19.34 -5.25
CA ARG A 536 6.11 -18.59 -5.95
C ARG A 536 7.46 -18.66 -5.24
N HIS A 537 7.47 -18.48 -3.90
CA HIS A 537 8.69 -18.54 -3.13
C HIS A 537 9.23 -19.98 -3.03
N ALA A 538 8.35 -20.98 -2.95
CA ALA A 538 8.76 -22.39 -3.02
C ALA A 538 9.39 -22.75 -4.36
N ASP A 539 8.81 -22.27 -5.47
CA ASP A 539 9.34 -22.45 -6.83
C ASP A 539 10.73 -21.79 -6.99
N ALA A 540 10.94 -20.64 -6.34
CA ALA A 540 12.24 -19.97 -6.29
C ALA A 540 13.29 -20.65 -5.38
N GLY A 541 12.91 -21.71 -4.64
CA GLY A 541 13.82 -22.53 -3.84
C GLY A 541 13.93 -22.13 -2.37
N TYR A 542 13.07 -21.26 -1.86
CA TYR A 542 13.04 -20.91 -0.43
C TYR A 542 12.51 -22.08 0.42
N GLU A 543 13.37 -22.65 1.26
CA GLU A 543 13.03 -23.81 2.11
C GLU A 543 11.87 -23.51 3.08
N ILE A 544 11.79 -22.29 3.63
CA ILE A 544 10.68 -21.83 4.46
C ILE A 544 9.35 -21.96 3.69
N ALA A 545 9.32 -21.55 2.42
CA ALA A 545 8.12 -21.60 1.60
C ALA A 545 7.74 -23.05 1.23
N ILE A 546 8.72 -23.91 0.95
CA ILE A 546 8.49 -25.34 0.68
C ILE A 546 7.86 -26.01 1.91
N ASN A 547 8.39 -25.76 3.10
CA ASN A 547 7.85 -26.29 4.34
C ASN A 547 6.42 -25.77 4.61
N CYS A 548 6.20 -24.47 4.45
CA CYS A 548 4.87 -23.88 4.58
C CYS A 548 3.86 -24.46 3.58
N ALA A 549 4.29 -24.70 2.34
CA ALA A 549 3.44 -25.30 1.30
C ALA A 549 3.00 -26.74 1.69
N HIS A 550 3.91 -27.54 2.20
CA HIS A 550 3.60 -28.90 2.69
C HIS A 550 2.63 -28.86 3.87
N GLU A 551 2.86 -27.99 4.85
CA GLU A 551 1.96 -27.80 5.99
C GLU A 551 0.58 -27.30 5.59
N ALA A 552 0.50 -26.41 4.61
CA ALA A 552 -0.74 -25.90 4.04
C ALA A 552 -1.39 -26.87 3.04
N LYS A 553 -0.75 -28.03 2.79
CA LYS A 553 -1.18 -29.06 1.82
C LYS A 553 -1.41 -28.48 0.42
N LEU A 554 -0.47 -27.65 -0.03
CA LEU A 554 -0.42 -27.19 -1.41
C LEU A 554 0.20 -28.29 -2.28
N ASP A 555 -0.35 -28.50 -3.47
CA ASP A 555 0.20 -29.43 -4.45
C ASP A 555 1.21 -28.67 -5.33
N LEU A 556 2.47 -29.04 -5.22
CA LEU A 556 3.59 -28.44 -5.93
C LEU A 556 4.22 -29.50 -6.87
N PRO A 557 3.68 -29.74 -8.08
CA PRO A 557 4.03 -30.88 -8.92
C PRO A 557 5.53 -31.02 -9.24
N MET A 558 6.25 -29.91 -9.34
CA MET A 558 7.69 -29.91 -9.64
C MET A 558 8.58 -30.16 -8.42
N ILE A 559 8.06 -29.92 -7.21
CA ILE A 559 8.77 -30.15 -5.95
C ILE A 559 8.41 -31.52 -5.38
N ASP A 560 7.12 -31.85 -5.33
CA ASP A 560 6.59 -33.09 -4.73
C ASP A 560 6.70 -34.31 -5.66
N GLY A 561 7.04 -34.11 -6.94
CA GLY A 561 7.08 -35.15 -7.97
C GLY A 561 5.71 -35.76 -8.29
N ALA A 562 5.70 -36.89 -8.99
CA ALA A 562 4.48 -37.57 -9.46
C ALA A 562 3.57 -38.10 -8.31
N ASN A 563 4.03 -38.08 -7.08
CA ASN A 563 3.32 -38.55 -5.89
C ASN A 563 2.80 -37.40 -5.00
N GLY A 564 2.68 -36.18 -5.56
CA GLY A 564 2.23 -35.00 -4.83
C GLY A 564 1.06 -35.27 -3.89
N VAL A 565 1.07 -34.60 -2.73
CA VAL A 565 0.04 -34.74 -1.70
C VAL A 565 -1.31 -34.35 -2.30
N LYS A 566 -2.15 -35.31 -2.64
CA LYS A 566 -3.53 -35.09 -3.05
C LYS A 566 -4.32 -34.54 -1.86
N GLY A 567 -4.21 -33.26 -1.64
CA GLY A 567 -5.10 -32.55 -0.72
C GLY A 567 -6.51 -32.58 -1.29
N LYS A 568 -7.36 -33.44 -0.78
CA LYS A 568 -8.80 -33.31 -1.00
C LYS A 568 -9.26 -32.01 -0.33
N VAL A 569 -9.88 -31.13 -1.11
CA VAL A 569 -10.62 -29.95 -0.64
C VAL A 569 -11.81 -30.38 0.18
#